data_6bd198c63c1e97d2a6819b98df96a33d
#
_entry.id   6bd198c63c1e97d2a6819b98df96a33d
#
_cell.length_a   1.000
_cell.length_b   1.000
_cell.length_c   1.000
_cell.angle_alpha   90.00
_cell.angle_beta   90.00
_cell.angle_gamma   90.00
#
_symmetry.space_group_name_H-M   'P 1'
#
loop_
_entity.id
_entity.type
_entity.pdbx_description
1 polymer ?
#
loop_
_entity_poly.entity_id
_entity_poly.type
_entity_poly.pdbx_seq_one_letter_code
_entity_poly.pdbx_strand_id
1 'polypeptide(L)'
;MSRLLMPIVAATTCSFAAPTLLAQATANERNCPSSRGIAEAIPPFVGSGKAPFSPNQSLCLPQLAPTPTGLSPLAFIVQGVEPGARVDAQGTAYVVSIRGVPGGVDLWRWSKTLDGPPNSNRTLPFKYEGQPDNCGIFSFTNGGCANNVGTPENLGVAPGGGDADIAVNATDPANSSIPNVALTSLTLAPGVTGTHSTDRGDNFTAPNVAEALIPGDDRQWNDAIDPKTVYLIYHDVATFNIDVQRSTDGGVTYGAALGEAIDAATFPAAGDVTPTSTANLAAQIKVDLSNCASRGNLYQLFVAPDNVSENTGGQPMRSAYVGVSLDAKVGLPTFTFTDYKIYTGPVGATNGNIFPALAVDQFGFLYAVWSDNSNVFFTSSSNLGRTWTPARVVNKGATKGRANVFPWVAADANGHVVLAWLGADKAGNSNDRAVMEPGHTPEDNGPCTDGTSTCMTKWAQWNVYVLETVNGHAATPTFNQFTASDHVIHRGTISTGGLGGGADRNLADFFQVALDPQHRANIAFADDHVVSPLSLRRTGTDNPDDPVSFRVGVPYFTYRLQAPAGVVTTGSCAAP
;
A
#
# COMPACT_ATOMS: atom_id res chain seq x y z
N MET A 1 37.45 42.28 -19.97
CA MET A 1 37.77 40.91 -20.39
C MET A 1 38.40 40.20 -19.19
N SER A 2 37.63 39.50 -18.42
CA SER A 2 38.11 38.71 -17.30
C SER A 2 37.57 37.30 -17.46
N ARG A 3 38.48 36.34 -17.66
CA ARG A 3 38.14 34.93 -17.85
C ARG A 3 37.94 34.29 -16.47
N LEU A 4 36.72 33.83 -16.19
CA LEU A 4 36.45 32.93 -15.08
C LEU A 4 36.93 31.51 -15.48
N LEU A 5 37.89 31.00 -14.79
CA LEU A 5 38.31 29.60 -14.81
C LEU A 5 37.39 28.83 -13.84
N MET A 6 36.57 27.93 -14.37
CA MET A 6 35.91 26.90 -13.59
C MET A 6 36.92 25.79 -13.21
N PRO A 7 36.95 25.32 -11.97
CA PRO A 7 37.74 24.15 -11.62
C PRO A 7 37.05 22.89 -12.15
N ILE A 8 37.80 22.09 -12.90
CA ILE A 8 37.43 20.73 -13.30
C ILE A 8 37.54 19.88 -12.03
N VAL A 9 36.39 19.43 -11.54
CA VAL A 9 36.35 18.38 -10.49
C VAL A 9 36.71 17.07 -11.17
N ALA A 10 37.90 16.57 -10.87
CA ALA A 10 38.33 15.24 -11.25
C ALA A 10 37.43 14.20 -10.56
N ALA A 11 36.63 13.51 -11.32
CA ALA A 11 35.88 12.34 -10.83
C ALA A 11 36.91 11.24 -10.54
N THR A 12 37.20 11.03 -9.26
CA THR A 12 37.93 9.88 -8.78
C THR A 12 37.03 8.66 -8.98
N THR A 13 37.32 7.83 -9.97
CA THR A 13 36.70 6.52 -10.14
C THR A 13 37.10 5.65 -8.97
N CYS A 14 36.22 5.55 -7.96
CA CYS A 14 36.28 4.48 -6.99
C CYS A 14 35.97 3.17 -7.72
N SER A 15 36.99 2.42 -8.08
CA SER A 15 36.86 1.03 -8.47
C SER A 15 36.42 0.24 -7.24
N PHE A 16 35.13 0.05 -7.05
CA PHE A 16 34.63 -0.96 -6.13
C PHE A 16 34.93 -2.32 -6.77
N ALA A 17 35.91 -3.02 -6.20
CA ALA A 17 36.03 -4.44 -6.48
C ALA A 17 34.72 -5.11 -6.07
N ALA A 18 33.98 -5.63 -7.05
CA ALA A 18 32.74 -6.37 -6.80
C ALA A 18 33.06 -7.52 -5.84
N PRO A 19 32.33 -7.68 -4.74
CA PRO A 19 32.49 -8.85 -3.90
C PRO A 19 32.02 -10.08 -4.70
N THR A 20 32.96 -10.85 -5.21
CA THR A 20 32.77 -12.13 -5.85
C THR A 20 32.41 -13.19 -4.82
N LEU A 21 31.25 -13.13 -4.20
CA LEU A 21 30.68 -14.25 -3.41
C LEU A 21 29.33 -13.81 -2.81
N LEU A 22 28.35 -13.56 -3.68
CA LEU A 22 26.98 -13.77 -3.29
C LEU A 22 26.63 -15.18 -3.83
N ALA A 23 26.42 -16.13 -2.94
CA ALA A 23 25.98 -17.46 -3.34
C ALA A 23 24.64 -17.33 -4.08
N GLN A 24 24.54 -17.93 -5.26
CA GLN A 24 23.25 -18.03 -5.95
C GLN A 24 22.21 -18.62 -5.01
N ALA A 25 21.07 -17.92 -4.87
CA ALA A 25 19.93 -18.48 -4.14
C ALA A 25 19.56 -19.82 -4.77
N THR A 26 19.62 -20.87 -3.98
CA THR A 26 19.15 -22.18 -4.43
C THR A 26 17.62 -22.15 -4.54
N ALA A 27 17.03 -23.07 -5.32
CA ALA A 27 15.56 -23.16 -5.43
C ALA A 27 14.86 -23.29 -4.05
N ASN A 28 15.57 -23.79 -3.02
CA ASN A 28 15.07 -23.87 -1.65
C ASN A 28 15.07 -22.52 -0.91
N GLU A 29 15.87 -21.56 -1.32
CA GLU A 29 15.93 -20.23 -0.71
C GLU A 29 14.83 -19.31 -1.24
N ARG A 30 14.24 -19.63 -2.38
CA ARG A 30 13.02 -18.98 -2.88
C ARG A 30 11.76 -19.37 -2.07
N ASN A 31 11.79 -20.52 -1.42
CA ASN A 31 10.73 -20.93 -0.52
C ASN A 31 11.08 -20.47 0.89
N CYS A 32 10.49 -19.37 1.31
CA CYS A 32 10.62 -18.92 2.68
C CYS A 32 10.12 -20.01 3.63
N PRO A 33 10.92 -20.46 4.60
CA PRO A 33 10.42 -21.34 5.64
C PRO A 33 9.26 -20.61 6.32
N SER A 34 8.09 -21.24 6.32
CA SER A 34 6.93 -20.79 7.05
C SER A 34 7.34 -20.52 8.50
N SER A 35 7.13 -19.31 8.97
CA SER A 35 7.38 -18.87 10.34
C SER A 35 8.84 -18.90 10.81
N ARG A 36 9.57 -17.83 10.64
CA ARG A 36 10.44 -17.36 11.71
C ARG A 36 9.65 -16.40 12.60
N GLY A 37 8.48 -16.83 13.04
CA GLY A 37 7.82 -16.20 14.14
C GLY A 37 8.62 -16.51 15.39
N ILE A 38 9.32 -15.54 15.94
CA ILE A 38 9.53 -15.57 17.39
C ILE A 38 8.12 -15.43 17.93
N ALA A 39 7.57 -16.57 18.39
CA ALA A 39 6.26 -16.57 19.02
C ALA A 39 6.44 -15.83 20.36
N GLU A 40 6.22 -14.54 20.34
CA GLU A 40 5.93 -13.84 21.57
C GLU A 40 4.62 -14.41 22.11
N ALA A 41 4.62 -14.76 23.40
CA ALA A 41 3.41 -15.17 24.09
C ALA A 41 2.50 -13.94 24.15
N ILE A 42 1.55 -13.88 23.23
CA ILE A 42 0.57 -12.80 23.12
C ILE A 42 -0.42 -12.94 24.26
N PRO A 43 -0.72 -11.86 25.00
CA PRO A 43 -1.84 -11.87 25.93
C PRO A 43 -3.09 -12.32 25.17
N PRO A 44 -3.87 -13.27 25.74
CA PRO A 44 -5.04 -13.79 25.04
C PRO A 44 -5.95 -12.63 24.66
N PHE A 45 -6.24 -12.52 23.37
CA PHE A 45 -7.15 -11.52 22.86
C PHE A 45 -8.52 -11.74 23.51
N VAL A 46 -9.03 -10.73 24.21
CA VAL A 46 -10.35 -10.79 24.86
C VAL A 46 -11.43 -10.60 23.80
N GLY A 47 -11.63 -11.63 23.01
CA GLY A 47 -12.75 -11.77 22.08
C GLY A 47 -13.26 -13.21 22.16
N SER A 48 -14.48 -13.39 22.59
CA SER A 48 -15.13 -14.69 22.72
C SER A 48 -15.44 -15.28 21.34
N GLY A 49 -14.49 -16.00 20.74
CA GLY A 49 -14.66 -16.71 19.49
C GLY A 49 -13.31 -17.06 18.89
N LYS A 50 -13.22 -18.16 18.14
CA LYS A 50 -12.04 -18.44 17.32
C LYS A 50 -11.85 -17.26 16.37
N ALA A 51 -10.65 -16.66 16.38
CA ALA A 51 -10.32 -15.58 15.46
C ALA A 51 -10.68 -15.99 14.02
N PRO A 52 -11.44 -15.19 13.27
CA PRO A 52 -11.88 -15.60 11.94
C PRO A 52 -10.75 -15.55 10.90
N PHE A 53 -9.57 -15.09 11.29
CA PHE A 53 -8.38 -14.96 10.47
C PHE A 53 -7.37 -16.09 10.72
N SER A 54 -6.52 -16.35 9.74
CA SER A 54 -5.35 -17.23 9.89
C SER A 54 -4.36 -16.61 10.89
N PRO A 55 -3.45 -17.41 11.48
CA PRO A 55 -2.30 -16.84 12.17
C PRO A 55 -1.57 -15.85 11.28
N ASN A 56 -1.05 -14.78 11.85
CA ASN A 56 -0.27 -13.80 11.12
C ASN A 56 1.06 -14.42 10.69
N GLN A 57 1.41 -14.24 9.45
CA GLN A 57 2.57 -14.85 8.82
C GLN A 57 3.54 -13.77 8.36
N SER A 58 4.73 -13.74 8.92
CA SER A 58 5.83 -12.94 8.38
C SER A 58 6.19 -13.43 6.98
N LEU A 59 6.28 -12.50 6.04
CA LEU A 59 6.85 -12.76 4.73
C LEU A 59 8.37 -12.58 4.84
N CYS A 60 9.12 -13.63 4.52
CA CYS A 60 10.55 -13.59 4.73
C CYS A 60 11.24 -12.65 3.75
N LEU A 61 12.09 -11.80 4.28
CA LEU A 61 13.05 -11.06 3.48
C LEU A 61 14.29 -11.94 3.28
N PRO A 62 14.85 -12.00 2.05
CA PRO A 62 16.07 -12.75 1.83
C PRO A 62 17.19 -12.17 2.69
N GLN A 63 17.86 -13.05 3.43
CA GLN A 63 19.01 -12.66 4.25
C GLN A 63 20.19 -12.47 3.32
N LEU A 64 20.77 -11.29 3.33
CA LEU A 64 22.09 -11.07 2.76
C LEU A 64 23.09 -11.86 3.61
N ALA A 65 23.94 -12.66 2.96
CA ALA A 65 25.00 -13.38 3.66
C ALA A 65 25.88 -12.38 4.40
N PRO A 66 26.22 -12.61 5.69
CA PRO A 66 27.12 -11.73 6.41
C PRO A 66 28.48 -11.69 5.69
N THR A 67 28.96 -10.50 5.38
CA THR A 67 30.32 -10.36 4.85
C THR A 67 31.33 -10.73 5.93
N PRO A 68 32.48 -11.34 5.57
CA PRO A 68 33.53 -11.73 6.53
C PRO A 68 34.09 -10.56 7.38
N THR A 69 33.81 -9.33 7.02
CA THR A 69 34.29 -8.11 7.66
C THR A 69 33.28 -7.42 8.58
N GLY A 70 32.12 -8.06 8.86
CA GLY A 70 31.16 -7.62 9.87
C GLY A 70 29.94 -6.94 9.29
N LEU A 71 29.97 -5.78 8.74
CA LEU A 71 28.78 -5.04 8.33
C LEU A 71 28.69 -4.95 6.81
N SER A 72 27.69 -5.59 6.21
CA SER A 72 27.30 -5.25 4.86
C SER A 72 26.72 -3.82 4.85
N PRO A 73 27.17 -2.92 3.96
CA PRO A 73 26.53 -1.62 3.78
C PRO A 73 25.02 -1.76 3.43
N LEU A 74 24.62 -2.92 2.95
CA LEU A 74 23.25 -3.27 2.59
C LEU A 74 22.40 -3.78 3.78
N ALA A 75 22.99 -3.99 4.96
CA ALA A 75 22.28 -4.41 6.18
C ALA A 75 21.24 -3.35 6.64
N PHE A 76 21.33 -2.13 6.15
CA PHE A 76 20.37 -1.07 6.44
C PHE A 76 19.11 -1.10 5.57
N ILE A 77 19.03 -2.01 4.58
CA ILE A 77 17.96 -2.06 3.57
C ILE A 77 17.11 -3.33 3.76
N VAL A 78 16.88 -3.75 4.98
CA VAL A 78 16.10 -4.99 5.27
C VAL A 78 14.71 -4.66 5.84
N GLN A 79 14.17 -3.54 5.48
CA GLN A 79 12.78 -3.22 5.77
C GLN A 79 11.88 -3.66 4.61
N GLY A 80 10.65 -4.00 4.92
CA GLY A 80 9.58 -4.23 3.95
C GLY A 80 8.31 -3.59 4.47
N VAL A 81 8.03 -2.39 3.99
CA VAL A 81 6.91 -1.56 4.45
C VAL A 81 5.96 -1.24 3.32
N GLU A 82 4.85 -0.61 3.61
CA GLU A 82 3.79 -0.30 2.64
C GLU A 82 3.34 -1.52 1.82
N PRO A 83 2.99 -2.64 2.44
CA PRO A 83 2.71 -3.83 1.69
C PRO A 83 1.41 -3.71 0.90
N GLY A 84 1.53 -3.83 -0.42
CA GLY A 84 0.42 -3.95 -1.35
C GLY A 84 -0.04 -5.41 -1.47
N ALA A 85 -1.35 -5.63 -1.60
CA ALA A 85 -1.92 -6.96 -1.79
C ALA A 85 -2.91 -6.99 -2.95
N ARG A 86 -2.78 -8.00 -3.82
CA ARG A 86 -3.76 -8.32 -4.86
C ARG A 86 -4.00 -9.82 -4.90
N VAL A 87 -5.19 -10.19 -5.35
CA VAL A 87 -5.55 -11.60 -5.60
C VAL A 87 -6.15 -11.70 -6.99
N ASP A 88 -5.64 -12.63 -7.80
CA ASP A 88 -6.17 -12.87 -9.13
C ASP A 88 -7.45 -13.73 -9.12
N ALA A 89 -8.10 -13.84 -10.27
CA ALA A 89 -9.33 -14.63 -10.42
C ALA A 89 -9.14 -16.14 -10.19
N GLN A 90 -7.91 -16.64 -10.16
CA GLN A 90 -7.59 -18.01 -9.80
C GLN A 90 -7.29 -18.17 -8.31
N GLY A 91 -7.28 -17.07 -7.56
CA GLY A 91 -6.99 -17.05 -6.13
C GLY A 91 -5.51 -17.03 -5.80
N THR A 92 -4.65 -16.67 -6.75
CA THR A 92 -3.24 -16.41 -6.47
C THR A 92 -3.10 -15.07 -5.78
N ALA A 93 -2.52 -15.07 -4.59
CA ALA A 93 -2.21 -13.87 -3.84
C ALA A 93 -0.80 -13.36 -4.18
N TYR A 94 -0.71 -12.05 -4.38
CA TYR A 94 0.54 -11.33 -4.59
C TYR A 94 0.69 -10.28 -3.49
N VAL A 95 1.88 -10.19 -2.94
CA VAL A 95 2.23 -9.17 -1.96
C VAL A 95 3.50 -8.47 -2.42
N VAL A 96 3.46 -7.15 -2.49
CA VAL A 96 4.63 -6.31 -2.72
C VAL A 96 4.95 -5.53 -1.46
N SER A 97 6.22 -5.21 -1.23
CA SER A 97 6.63 -4.26 -0.21
C SER A 97 7.85 -3.48 -0.65
N ILE A 98 8.07 -2.33 -0.06
CA ILE A 98 9.18 -1.44 -0.40
C ILE A 98 10.28 -1.51 0.64
N ARG A 99 11.53 -1.38 0.19
CA ARG A 99 12.71 -1.26 1.06
C ARG A 99 13.15 0.18 1.28
N GLY A 100 12.53 1.12 0.59
CA GLY A 100 13.00 2.49 0.45
C GLY A 100 13.96 2.64 -0.74
N VAL A 101 13.94 3.81 -1.40
CA VAL A 101 14.79 4.10 -2.55
C VAL A 101 16.26 4.24 -2.11
N PRO A 102 17.23 3.60 -2.75
CA PRO A 102 17.19 2.69 -3.91
C PRO A 102 17.20 1.20 -3.51
N GLY A 103 16.44 0.80 -2.52
CA GLY A 103 16.47 -0.57 -1.98
C GLY A 103 15.68 -1.58 -2.81
N GLY A 104 14.80 -1.14 -3.70
CA GLY A 104 13.97 -1.98 -4.54
C GLY A 104 12.65 -2.42 -3.90
N VAL A 105 11.82 -3.07 -4.70
CA VAL A 105 10.51 -3.62 -4.33
C VAL A 105 10.59 -5.13 -4.27
N ASP A 106 10.18 -5.71 -3.15
CA ASP A 106 10.09 -7.16 -2.98
C ASP A 106 8.72 -7.67 -3.38
N LEU A 107 8.67 -8.83 -4.02
CA LEU A 107 7.44 -9.51 -4.42
C LEU A 107 7.39 -10.92 -3.81
N TRP A 108 6.24 -11.27 -3.25
CA TRP A 108 5.89 -12.63 -2.85
C TRP A 108 4.62 -13.06 -3.55
N ARG A 109 4.54 -14.36 -3.84
CA ARG A 109 3.37 -15.00 -4.42
C ARG A 109 2.97 -16.21 -3.61
N TRP A 110 1.67 -16.43 -3.51
CA TRP A 110 1.12 -17.72 -3.14
C TRP A 110 0.01 -18.15 -4.10
N SER A 111 0.16 -19.34 -4.68
CA SER A 111 -0.85 -19.98 -5.50
C SER A 111 -1.06 -21.41 -4.99
N LYS A 112 -2.31 -21.75 -4.70
CA LYS A 112 -2.64 -23.11 -4.25
C LYS A 112 -2.20 -24.19 -5.24
N THR A 113 -2.24 -23.90 -6.53
CA THR A 113 -1.89 -24.84 -7.60
C THR A 113 -0.40 -24.91 -7.89
N LEU A 114 0.35 -23.81 -7.66
CA LEU A 114 1.78 -23.74 -7.96
C LEU A 114 2.64 -23.96 -6.71
N ASP A 115 2.22 -23.37 -5.58
CA ASP A 115 3.02 -23.31 -4.36
C ASP A 115 2.49 -24.24 -3.27
N GLY A 116 1.32 -24.84 -3.49
CA GLY A 116 0.69 -25.82 -2.61
C GLY A 116 -0.36 -25.27 -1.66
N PRO A 117 -1.08 -26.15 -0.96
CA PRO A 117 -2.12 -25.76 -0.02
C PRO A 117 -1.51 -25.18 1.27
N PRO A 118 -2.32 -24.46 2.07
CA PRO A 118 -1.94 -24.07 3.42
C PRO A 118 -1.48 -25.29 4.22
N ASN A 119 -0.45 -25.13 5.06
CA ASN A 119 -0.01 -26.19 5.96
C ASN A 119 -1.05 -26.47 7.07
N SER A 120 -0.78 -27.48 7.93
CA SER A 120 -1.66 -27.84 9.05
C SER A 120 -1.92 -26.68 10.03
N ASN A 121 -1.01 -25.73 10.11
CA ASN A 121 -1.13 -24.53 10.95
C ASN A 121 -1.81 -23.36 10.21
N ARG A 122 -2.34 -23.60 9.00
CA ARG A 122 -3.00 -22.59 8.15
C ARG A 122 -2.07 -21.51 7.62
N THR A 123 -0.77 -21.76 7.59
CA THR A 123 0.22 -20.87 6.99
C THR A 123 0.31 -21.15 5.51
N LEU A 124 0.40 -20.09 4.71
CA LEU A 124 0.51 -20.16 3.26
C LEU A 124 1.98 -20.31 2.84
N PRO A 125 2.31 -21.21 1.92
CA PRO A 125 3.67 -21.38 1.43
C PRO A 125 4.01 -20.29 0.39
N PHE A 126 4.13 -19.04 0.85
CA PHE A 126 4.54 -17.93 -0.02
C PHE A 126 5.91 -18.19 -0.61
N LYS A 127 6.02 -18.00 -1.90
CA LYS A 127 7.27 -18.00 -2.65
C LYS A 127 7.76 -16.57 -2.81
N TYR A 128 9.02 -16.33 -2.52
CA TYR A 128 9.67 -15.04 -2.82
C TYR A 128 10.05 -15.00 -4.30
N GLU A 129 9.57 -13.99 -5.03
CA GLU A 129 9.79 -13.83 -6.48
C GLU A 129 10.88 -12.81 -6.81
N GLY A 130 11.48 -12.18 -5.81
CA GLY A 130 12.58 -11.23 -5.98
C GLY A 130 12.16 -9.78 -6.08
N GLN A 131 12.98 -9.01 -6.79
CA GLN A 131 12.82 -7.58 -6.98
C GLN A 131 12.53 -7.26 -8.45
N PRO A 132 11.25 -7.17 -8.86
CA PRO A 132 10.88 -6.94 -10.26
C PRO A 132 11.40 -5.62 -10.84
N ASP A 133 11.54 -4.59 -10.02
CA ASP A 133 12.04 -3.27 -10.41
C ASP A 133 13.57 -3.19 -10.54
N ASN A 134 14.29 -4.26 -10.21
CA ASN A 134 15.76 -4.31 -10.28
C ASN A 134 16.28 -4.93 -11.58
N CYS A 135 15.42 -5.25 -12.51
CA CYS A 135 15.80 -5.90 -13.74
C CYS A 135 16.36 -4.94 -14.78
N GLY A 136 17.56 -5.17 -15.29
CA GLY A 136 18.06 -4.61 -16.55
C GLY A 136 18.76 -3.27 -16.51
N ILE A 137 18.35 -2.30 -15.72
CA ILE A 137 18.95 -0.93 -15.77
C ILE A 137 20.23 -0.87 -14.94
N PHE A 138 20.27 -1.56 -13.83
CA PHE A 138 21.43 -1.63 -12.92
C PHE A 138 21.85 -3.06 -12.60
N SER A 139 21.35 -4.05 -13.36
CA SER A 139 21.80 -5.43 -13.20
C SER A 139 23.24 -5.54 -13.67
N PHE A 140 24.14 -5.75 -12.75
CA PHE A 140 25.55 -6.08 -13.03
C PHE A 140 25.72 -7.52 -13.51
N THR A 141 24.64 -8.28 -13.63
CA THR A 141 24.61 -9.66 -14.10
C THR A 141 24.24 -9.71 -15.58
N ASN A 142 24.96 -10.51 -16.35
CA ASN A 142 24.84 -10.60 -17.81
C ASN A 142 23.56 -11.29 -18.32
N GLY A 143 22.50 -11.36 -17.54
CA GLY A 143 21.40 -12.27 -17.85
C GLY A 143 20.02 -11.66 -18.15
N GLY A 144 19.81 -10.37 -18.01
CA GLY A 144 18.47 -9.79 -18.19
C GLY A 144 17.45 -10.32 -17.16
N CYS A 145 16.25 -9.79 -17.16
CA CYS A 145 15.20 -10.08 -16.16
C CYS A 145 14.66 -11.49 -16.19
N ALA A 146 14.78 -12.20 -17.30
CA ALA A 146 14.12 -13.48 -17.52
C ALA A 146 14.54 -14.61 -16.55
N ASN A 147 15.68 -14.47 -15.88
CA ASN A 147 16.19 -15.50 -14.96
C ASN A 147 16.69 -14.92 -13.62
N ASN A 148 16.49 -13.63 -13.38
CA ASN A 148 17.13 -12.92 -12.27
C ASN A 148 16.16 -12.43 -11.20
N VAL A 149 14.88 -12.70 -11.36
CA VAL A 149 13.91 -12.40 -10.32
C VAL A 149 14.27 -13.24 -9.09
N GLY A 150 14.60 -12.56 -8.01
CA GLY A 150 14.90 -13.20 -6.74
C GLY A 150 16.30 -13.78 -6.59
N THR A 151 17.25 -13.42 -7.43
CA THR A 151 18.64 -13.76 -7.14
C THR A 151 19.23 -12.82 -6.10
N PRO A 152 20.04 -13.32 -5.15
CA PRO A 152 20.69 -12.48 -4.13
C PRO A 152 21.55 -11.37 -4.70
N GLU A 153 22.06 -11.54 -5.93
CA GLU A 153 22.89 -10.56 -6.61
C GLU A 153 22.14 -9.27 -6.94
N ASN A 154 20.82 -9.36 -7.06
CA ASN A 154 19.95 -8.22 -7.38
C ASN A 154 19.35 -7.57 -6.13
N LEU A 155 19.68 -8.06 -4.96
CA LEU A 155 19.18 -7.49 -3.72
C LEU A 155 19.98 -6.25 -3.32
N GLY A 156 19.28 -5.17 -3.09
CA GLY A 156 19.82 -4.00 -2.39
C GLY A 156 20.16 -2.78 -3.23
N VAL A 157 20.11 -2.85 -4.57
CA VAL A 157 20.24 -1.66 -5.42
C VAL A 157 19.29 -1.81 -6.59
N ALA A 158 18.25 -1.03 -6.61
CA ALA A 158 17.27 -0.96 -7.69
C ALA A 158 17.01 0.50 -8.07
N PRO A 159 16.52 0.78 -9.29
CA PRO A 159 16.12 2.15 -9.62
C PRO A 159 14.96 2.63 -8.75
N GLY A 160 14.09 1.71 -8.30
CA GLY A 160 12.94 1.96 -7.46
C GLY A 160 13.13 1.61 -6.00
N GLY A 161 12.04 1.33 -5.33
CA GLY A 161 11.98 0.97 -3.91
C GLY A 161 11.33 2.04 -3.04
N GLY A 162 10.89 3.15 -3.63
CA GLY A 162 9.86 4.01 -3.06
C GLY A 162 8.49 3.40 -3.27
N ASP A 163 7.44 4.16 -3.13
CA ASP A 163 6.06 3.68 -3.23
C ASP A 163 5.88 2.71 -4.38
N ALA A 164 5.21 1.61 -4.11
CA ALA A 164 4.99 0.57 -5.11
C ALA A 164 3.54 0.12 -5.12
N ASP A 165 3.03 -0.17 -6.29
CA ASP A 165 1.73 -0.81 -6.41
C ASP A 165 1.75 -1.90 -7.49
N ILE A 166 0.81 -2.82 -7.34
CA ILE A 166 0.65 -3.95 -8.23
C ILE A 166 -0.78 -3.99 -8.75
N ALA A 167 -0.96 -4.10 -10.07
CA ALA A 167 -2.24 -4.37 -10.69
C ALA A 167 -2.25 -5.79 -11.24
N VAL A 168 -3.28 -6.53 -10.89
CA VAL A 168 -3.51 -7.87 -11.41
C VAL A 168 -4.86 -7.85 -12.10
N ASN A 169 -4.87 -8.06 -13.41
CA ASN A 169 -6.13 -8.11 -14.11
C ASN A 169 -6.92 -9.37 -13.75
N ALA A 170 -8.21 -9.18 -13.57
CA ALA A 170 -9.13 -10.30 -13.56
C ALA A 170 -9.20 -10.84 -15.00
N THR A 171 -8.51 -11.92 -15.27
CA THR A 171 -8.57 -12.78 -16.45
C THR A 171 -9.22 -12.22 -17.72
N ASP A 172 -8.49 -12.24 -18.83
CA ASP A 172 -9.10 -12.26 -20.15
C ASP A 172 -9.99 -13.53 -20.26
N PRO A 173 -11.31 -13.39 -20.38
CA PRO A 173 -12.19 -14.56 -20.54
C PRO A 173 -11.85 -15.42 -21.77
N ALA A 174 -11.15 -14.86 -22.76
CA ALA A 174 -10.72 -15.55 -23.96
C ALA A 174 -9.38 -16.29 -23.79
N ASN A 175 -8.57 -15.94 -22.78
CA ASN A 175 -7.24 -16.52 -22.51
C ASN A 175 -7.05 -16.86 -21.02
N SER A 176 -8.00 -17.43 -20.43
CA SER A 176 -8.40 -17.55 -19.03
C SER A 176 -7.39 -18.08 -18.01
N SER A 177 -6.12 -18.33 -18.33
CA SER A 177 -5.29 -19.08 -17.41
C SER A 177 -4.18 -18.31 -16.70
N ILE A 178 -3.65 -17.23 -17.29
CA ILE A 178 -2.52 -16.51 -16.72
C ILE A 178 -2.80 -15.00 -16.72
N PRO A 179 -2.96 -14.38 -15.54
CA PRO A 179 -3.14 -12.94 -15.45
C PRO A 179 -1.85 -12.21 -15.81
N ASN A 180 -2.00 -11.00 -16.34
CA ASN A 180 -0.91 -10.03 -16.36
C ASN A 180 -0.77 -9.43 -14.95
N VAL A 181 0.46 -9.33 -14.49
CA VAL A 181 0.83 -8.69 -13.22
C VAL A 181 1.65 -7.46 -13.58
N ALA A 182 1.07 -6.28 -13.47
CA ALA A 182 1.76 -5.01 -13.69
C ALA A 182 2.24 -4.46 -12.35
N LEU A 183 3.48 -4.01 -12.28
CA LEU A 183 4.08 -3.42 -11.09
C LEU A 183 4.66 -2.05 -11.44
N THR A 184 4.41 -1.08 -10.57
CA THR A 184 5.04 0.24 -10.63
C THR A 184 5.84 0.50 -9.35
N SER A 185 6.94 1.24 -9.49
CA SER A 185 7.83 1.58 -8.39
C SER A 185 8.33 3.02 -8.54
N LEU A 186 8.22 3.79 -7.46
CA LEU A 186 8.75 5.16 -7.39
C LEU A 186 10.28 5.13 -7.34
N THR A 187 10.91 6.01 -8.10
CA THR A 187 12.37 6.13 -8.19
C THR A 187 12.86 7.51 -7.73
N LEU A 188 14.16 7.63 -7.45
CA LEU A 188 14.76 8.94 -7.13
C LEU A 188 14.69 9.93 -8.32
N ALA A 189 14.85 9.42 -9.52
CA ALA A 189 14.70 10.11 -10.80
C ALA A 189 14.79 9.05 -11.91
N PRO A 190 13.92 9.06 -12.90
CA PRO A 190 13.03 10.14 -13.32
C PRO A 190 11.60 10.09 -12.79
N GLY A 191 11.24 9.34 -11.78
CA GLY A 191 9.90 9.29 -11.26
C GLY A 191 9.41 7.85 -11.07
N VAL A 192 8.53 7.34 -11.91
CA VAL A 192 7.92 6.01 -11.78
C VAL A 192 8.45 5.06 -12.86
N THR A 193 8.80 3.85 -12.48
CA THR A 193 9.07 2.75 -13.41
C THR A 193 7.90 1.77 -13.46
N GLY A 194 7.70 1.16 -14.63
CA GLY A 194 6.72 0.12 -14.86
C GLY A 194 7.37 -1.17 -15.38
N THR A 195 6.86 -2.30 -14.95
CA THR A 195 7.24 -3.63 -15.43
C THR A 195 6.05 -4.57 -15.35
N HIS A 196 6.06 -5.66 -16.10
CA HIS A 196 5.00 -6.64 -16.02
C HIS A 196 5.48 -8.10 -16.12
N SER A 197 4.63 -8.99 -15.63
CA SER A 197 4.76 -10.43 -15.76
C SER A 197 3.52 -11.02 -16.42
N THR A 198 3.73 -11.97 -17.34
CA THR A 198 2.66 -12.75 -17.96
C THR A 198 2.66 -14.21 -17.52
N ASP A 199 3.44 -14.54 -16.49
CA ASP A 199 3.60 -15.89 -15.93
C ASP A 199 3.46 -15.92 -14.40
N ARG A 200 2.60 -15.06 -13.85
CA ARG A 200 2.29 -14.94 -12.41
C ARG A 200 3.48 -14.51 -11.55
N GLY A 201 4.37 -13.70 -12.07
CA GLY A 201 5.48 -13.15 -11.33
C GLY A 201 6.74 -14.02 -11.34
N ASP A 202 6.76 -15.13 -12.08
CA ASP A 202 7.98 -15.93 -12.24
C ASP A 202 9.05 -15.19 -13.06
N ASN A 203 8.63 -14.36 -14.03
CA ASN A 203 9.51 -13.49 -14.81
C ASN A 203 8.86 -12.14 -15.04
N PHE A 204 9.68 -11.09 -15.09
CA PHE A 204 9.25 -9.73 -15.39
C PHE A 204 10.01 -9.16 -16.58
N THR A 205 9.37 -8.23 -17.31
CA THR A 205 10.06 -7.41 -18.31
C THR A 205 11.07 -6.49 -17.63
N ALA A 206 12.06 -6.00 -18.38
CA ALA A 206 12.94 -4.94 -17.88
C ALA A 206 12.09 -3.72 -17.51
N PRO A 207 12.36 -3.07 -16.35
CA PRO A 207 11.66 -1.87 -15.97
C PRO A 207 11.83 -0.78 -17.01
N ASN A 208 10.72 -0.16 -17.41
CA ASN A 208 10.70 1.01 -18.25
C ASN A 208 10.30 2.23 -17.44
N VAL A 209 10.67 3.39 -17.93
CA VAL A 209 10.18 4.65 -17.37
C VAL A 209 8.69 4.75 -17.68
N ALA A 210 7.86 4.77 -16.65
CA ALA A 210 6.42 4.96 -16.77
C ALA A 210 6.08 6.45 -16.76
N GLU A 211 6.74 7.20 -15.88
CA GLU A 211 6.69 8.65 -15.81
C GLU A 211 8.09 9.20 -15.60
N ALA A 212 8.53 10.09 -16.51
CA ALA A 212 9.90 10.60 -16.56
C ALA A 212 10.00 12.11 -16.49
N LEU A 213 8.87 12.81 -16.64
CA LEU A 213 8.93 14.17 -17.10
C LEU A 213 9.16 15.19 -15.99
N ILE A 214 8.82 14.87 -14.76
CA ILE A 214 8.94 15.81 -13.64
C ILE A 214 9.45 15.07 -12.41
N PRO A 215 10.64 15.41 -11.87
CA PRO A 215 11.04 14.94 -10.57
C PRO A 215 10.07 15.48 -9.53
N GLY A 216 9.42 14.60 -8.79
CA GLY A 216 8.47 15.02 -7.78
C GLY A 216 7.12 14.33 -7.84
N ASP A 217 7.00 13.28 -8.64
CA ASP A 217 5.86 12.39 -8.57
C ASP A 217 5.86 11.65 -7.23
N ASP A 218 4.69 11.47 -6.67
CA ASP A 218 4.51 10.78 -5.39
C ASP A 218 3.20 10.00 -5.42
N ARG A 219 3.12 8.91 -4.64
CA ARG A 219 1.87 8.18 -4.42
C ARG A 219 1.25 7.64 -5.70
N GLN A 220 2.02 6.89 -6.48
CA GLN A 220 1.49 6.21 -7.64
C GLN A 220 0.69 4.96 -7.26
N TRP A 221 -0.40 4.74 -7.99
CA TRP A 221 -1.25 3.57 -7.89
C TRP A 221 -1.61 3.06 -9.27
N ASN A 222 -1.81 1.76 -9.41
CA ASN A 222 -2.26 1.19 -10.68
C ASN A 222 -3.44 0.24 -10.50
N ASP A 223 -4.26 0.16 -11.55
CA ASP A 223 -5.33 -0.82 -11.67
C ASP A 223 -5.49 -1.25 -13.14
N ALA A 224 -6.01 -2.45 -13.39
CA ALA A 224 -6.04 -3.03 -14.72
C ALA A 224 -7.44 -3.55 -15.07
N ILE A 225 -7.91 -3.27 -16.29
CA ILE A 225 -9.18 -3.78 -16.80
C ILE A 225 -9.03 -5.12 -17.52
N ASP A 226 -7.90 -5.32 -18.18
CA ASP A 226 -7.56 -6.50 -18.97
C ASP A 226 -6.03 -6.70 -19.00
N PRO A 227 -5.50 -7.81 -19.59
CA PRO A 227 -4.06 -8.07 -19.60
C PRO A 227 -3.20 -7.01 -20.27
N LYS A 228 -3.76 -6.13 -21.09
CA LYS A 228 -3.03 -5.11 -21.84
C LYS A 228 -3.28 -3.70 -21.31
N THR A 229 -4.48 -3.44 -20.79
CA THR A 229 -4.90 -2.09 -20.41
C THR A 229 -4.74 -1.90 -18.91
N VAL A 230 -3.75 -1.09 -18.55
CA VAL A 230 -3.44 -0.71 -17.16
C VAL A 230 -3.51 0.80 -17.06
N TYR A 231 -4.07 1.28 -15.97
CA TYR A 231 -4.09 2.70 -15.62
C TYR A 231 -3.15 2.93 -14.45
N LEU A 232 -2.35 3.98 -14.56
CA LEU A 232 -1.43 4.49 -13.56
C LEU A 232 -1.91 5.87 -13.15
N ILE A 233 -1.99 6.13 -11.86
CA ILE A 233 -2.06 7.49 -11.32
C ILE A 233 -0.82 7.83 -10.54
N TYR A 234 -0.53 9.10 -10.46
CA TYR A 234 0.43 9.68 -9.52
C TYR A 234 -0.01 11.09 -9.15
N HIS A 235 0.43 11.54 -7.99
CA HIS A 235 0.26 12.91 -7.57
C HIS A 235 1.42 13.74 -8.13
N ASP A 236 1.12 14.65 -9.05
CA ASP A 236 2.10 15.59 -9.58
C ASP A 236 2.30 16.72 -8.56
N VAL A 237 3.45 16.74 -7.91
CA VAL A 237 3.77 17.76 -6.89
C VAL A 237 4.04 19.15 -7.49
N ALA A 238 4.24 19.26 -8.80
CA ALA A 238 4.44 20.54 -9.48
C ALA A 238 3.11 21.23 -9.80
N THR A 239 2.12 20.48 -10.22
CA THR A 239 0.78 21.00 -10.57
C THR A 239 -0.24 20.80 -9.45
N PHE A 240 0.07 19.94 -8.49
CA PHE A 240 -0.87 19.46 -7.46
C PHE A 240 -2.10 18.75 -8.02
N ASN A 241 -2.03 18.27 -9.26
CA ASN A 241 -3.08 17.44 -9.85
C ASN A 241 -2.82 15.95 -9.59
N ILE A 242 -3.79 15.13 -9.90
CA ILE A 242 -3.69 13.67 -9.93
C ILE A 242 -3.72 13.29 -11.40
N ASP A 243 -2.55 13.02 -11.95
CA ASP A 243 -2.41 12.62 -13.34
C ASP A 243 -2.74 11.15 -13.51
N VAL A 244 -3.39 10.82 -14.61
CA VAL A 244 -3.79 9.46 -14.96
C VAL A 244 -3.26 9.12 -16.33
N GLN A 245 -2.51 8.03 -16.42
CA GLN A 245 -1.96 7.52 -17.67
C GLN A 245 -2.51 6.15 -17.99
N ARG A 246 -2.70 5.84 -19.27
CA ARG A 246 -3.08 4.52 -19.73
C ARG A 246 -1.93 3.83 -20.44
N SER A 247 -1.70 2.57 -20.07
CA SER A 247 -0.90 1.61 -20.81
C SER A 247 -1.79 0.72 -21.69
N THR A 248 -1.26 0.26 -22.82
CA THR A 248 -1.88 -0.71 -23.73
C THR A 248 -1.02 -1.94 -23.97
N ASP A 249 0.07 -2.07 -23.22
CA ASP A 249 1.04 -3.18 -23.32
C ASP A 249 1.25 -3.90 -21.96
N GLY A 250 0.27 -3.81 -21.08
CA GLY A 250 0.28 -4.53 -19.80
C GLY A 250 1.01 -3.82 -18.67
N GLY A 251 1.30 -2.53 -18.80
CA GLY A 251 1.99 -1.75 -17.78
C GLY A 251 3.50 -1.64 -17.98
N VAL A 252 4.00 -1.96 -19.18
CA VAL A 252 5.42 -1.77 -19.53
C VAL A 252 5.69 -0.33 -19.90
N THR A 253 4.81 0.26 -20.73
CA THR A 253 4.87 1.68 -21.11
C THR A 253 3.52 2.35 -20.87
N TYR A 254 3.57 3.62 -20.50
CA TYR A 254 2.40 4.44 -20.25
C TYR A 254 2.37 5.64 -21.23
N GLY A 255 1.30 6.44 -21.19
CA GLY A 255 1.14 7.59 -22.08
C GLY A 255 0.35 7.31 -23.34
N ALA A 256 -0.25 6.10 -23.49
CA ALA A 256 -1.16 5.82 -24.61
C ALA A 256 -2.43 6.70 -24.57
N ALA A 257 -2.83 7.15 -23.40
CA ALA A 257 -3.81 8.21 -23.16
C ALA A 257 -3.57 8.86 -21.80
N LEU A 258 -3.97 10.13 -21.70
CA LEU A 258 -3.77 10.98 -20.52
C LEU A 258 -5.10 11.54 -20.03
N GLY A 259 -5.21 11.72 -18.71
CA GLY A 259 -6.31 12.41 -18.04
C GLY A 259 -5.85 13.04 -16.73
N GLU A 260 -6.53 14.06 -16.30
CA GLU A 260 -6.35 14.70 -15.01
C GLU A 260 -7.57 14.37 -14.14
N ALA A 261 -7.36 13.73 -13.01
CA ALA A 261 -8.46 13.26 -12.18
C ALA A 261 -9.14 14.39 -11.40
N ILE A 262 -8.50 15.55 -11.28
CA ILE A 262 -9.12 16.76 -10.76
C ILE A 262 -9.37 17.70 -11.94
N ASP A 263 -10.62 17.82 -12.37
CA ASP A 263 -11.02 18.67 -13.48
C ASP A 263 -11.38 20.07 -12.96
N ALA A 264 -10.60 21.05 -13.37
CA ALA A 264 -10.82 22.46 -12.99
C ALA A 264 -12.22 23.00 -13.37
N ALA A 265 -12.85 22.44 -14.41
CA ALA A 265 -14.17 22.89 -14.88
C ALA A 265 -15.32 22.34 -14.05
N THR A 266 -15.15 21.17 -13.44
CA THR A 266 -16.18 20.46 -12.68
C THR A 266 -15.92 20.37 -11.19
N PHE A 267 -14.72 20.74 -10.75
CA PHE A 267 -14.35 20.72 -9.34
C PHE A 267 -15.29 21.63 -8.53
N PRO A 268 -16.05 21.05 -7.57
CA PRO A 268 -17.18 21.75 -6.98
C PRO A 268 -16.81 22.76 -5.90
N ALA A 269 -15.55 23.01 -5.64
CA ALA A 269 -15.11 24.10 -4.78
C ALA A 269 -15.35 25.43 -5.50
N ALA A 270 -16.58 25.85 -5.49
CA ALA A 270 -17.13 26.96 -6.24
C ALA A 270 -16.25 28.21 -6.19
N GLY A 271 -15.66 28.53 -7.32
CA GLY A 271 -15.06 29.83 -7.60
C GLY A 271 -13.72 30.12 -6.94
N ASP A 272 -13.26 29.30 -5.99
CA ASP A 272 -12.20 29.71 -5.09
C ASP A 272 -10.99 28.80 -5.04
N VAL A 273 -11.08 27.55 -5.50
CA VAL A 273 -9.96 26.63 -5.46
C VAL A 273 -9.80 26.02 -6.83
N THR A 274 -8.71 26.37 -7.51
CA THR A 274 -8.27 25.57 -8.64
C THR A 274 -7.57 24.33 -8.11
N PRO A 275 -7.68 23.17 -8.76
CA PRO A 275 -6.93 21.97 -8.40
C PRO A 275 -5.44 22.24 -8.21
N THR A 276 -4.89 23.08 -9.07
CA THR A 276 -3.49 23.52 -9.08
C THR A 276 -3.07 24.41 -7.90
N SER A 277 -4.00 24.89 -7.06
CA SER A 277 -3.69 25.71 -5.88
C SER A 277 -3.94 24.97 -4.57
N THR A 278 -4.41 23.72 -4.64
CA THR A 278 -4.88 22.98 -3.46
C THR A 278 -4.15 21.68 -3.36
N ALA A 279 -3.29 21.53 -2.37
CA ALA A 279 -2.75 20.22 -2.04
C ALA A 279 -3.90 19.23 -1.79
N ASN A 280 -3.75 18.03 -2.24
CA ASN A 280 -4.71 16.96 -2.09
C ASN A 280 -4.01 15.67 -1.68
N LEU A 281 -4.79 14.69 -1.28
CA LEU A 281 -4.30 13.35 -0.96
C LEU A 281 -5.14 12.32 -1.73
N ALA A 282 -4.51 11.67 -2.69
CA ALA A 282 -5.14 10.71 -3.60
C ALA A 282 -5.31 9.33 -2.97
N ALA A 283 -6.43 8.68 -3.25
CA ALA A 283 -6.60 7.23 -3.10
C ALA A 283 -6.02 6.48 -4.31
N GLN A 284 -6.00 5.15 -4.24
CA GLN A 284 -5.75 4.35 -5.43
C GLN A 284 -6.86 4.58 -6.48
N ILE A 285 -6.47 4.58 -7.76
CA ILE A 285 -7.44 4.55 -8.86
C ILE A 285 -8.23 3.24 -8.85
N LYS A 286 -9.49 3.30 -9.27
CA LYS A 286 -10.31 2.11 -9.47
C LYS A 286 -10.90 2.06 -10.87
N VAL A 287 -10.66 0.92 -11.53
CA VAL A 287 -11.34 0.54 -12.75
C VAL A 287 -12.59 -0.24 -12.39
N ASP A 288 -13.71 0.10 -13.02
CA ASP A 288 -14.92 -0.71 -12.91
C ASP A 288 -14.72 -2.05 -13.66
N LEU A 289 -14.60 -3.11 -12.91
CA LEU A 289 -14.50 -4.49 -13.41
C LEU A 289 -15.83 -5.23 -13.42
N SER A 290 -16.91 -4.56 -13.09
CA SER A 290 -18.25 -5.16 -13.08
C SER A 290 -18.66 -5.72 -14.45
N ASN A 291 -19.63 -6.60 -14.47
CA ASN A 291 -20.25 -7.09 -15.71
C ASN A 291 -21.34 -6.15 -16.22
N CYS A 292 -21.30 -4.89 -15.84
CA CYS A 292 -22.28 -3.86 -16.14
C CYS A 292 -21.85 -2.97 -17.33
N ALA A 293 -22.74 -2.12 -17.81
CA ALA A 293 -22.43 -1.15 -18.87
C ALA A 293 -21.37 -0.13 -18.44
N SER A 294 -21.18 0.04 -17.15
CA SER A 294 -20.14 0.89 -16.54
C SER A 294 -18.74 0.29 -16.57
N ARG A 295 -18.58 -0.98 -16.96
CA ARG A 295 -17.25 -1.61 -17.06
C ARG A 295 -16.27 -0.74 -17.82
N GLY A 296 -15.09 -0.51 -17.20
CA GLY A 296 -14.04 0.32 -17.74
C GLY A 296 -14.16 1.81 -17.42
N ASN A 297 -15.19 2.25 -16.69
CA ASN A 297 -15.16 3.57 -16.07
C ASN A 297 -14.02 3.64 -15.05
N LEU A 298 -13.47 4.84 -14.85
CA LEU A 298 -12.48 5.10 -13.81
C LEU A 298 -13.07 5.95 -12.70
N TYR A 299 -12.60 5.69 -11.50
CA TYR A 299 -12.99 6.42 -10.31
C TYR A 299 -11.75 6.75 -9.47
N GLN A 300 -11.64 8.02 -9.07
CA GLN A 300 -10.53 8.54 -8.26
C GLN A 300 -11.08 9.28 -7.04
N LEU A 301 -10.88 8.71 -5.86
CA LEU A 301 -11.19 9.40 -4.60
C LEU A 301 -9.97 10.25 -4.17
N PHE A 302 -10.23 11.43 -3.66
CA PHE A 302 -9.22 12.26 -3.03
C PHE A 302 -9.83 13.14 -1.93
N VAL A 303 -8.98 13.57 -1.00
CA VAL A 303 -9.35 14.56 0.01
C VAL A 303 -8.55 15.84 -0.21
N ALA A 304 -9.19 16.97 0.07
CA ALA A 304 -8.62 18.30 -0.15
C ALA A 304 -9.24 19.33 0.81
N PRO A 305 -8.65 20.53 0.95
CA PRO A 305 -9.30 21.67 1.58
C PRO A 305 -10.65 21.99 0.92
N ASP A 306 -11.60 22.50 1.70
CA ASP A 306 -12.95 22.77 1.21
C ASP A 306 -13.03 24.05 0.37
N ASN A 307 -12.20 25.02 0.67
CA ASN A 307 -12.12 26.31 -0.03
C ASN A 307 -10.75 26.96 0.15
N VAL A 308 -10.44 27.97 -0.68
CA VAL A 308 -9.15 28.69 -0.67
C VAL A 308 -8.86 29.34 0.67
N SER A 309 -9.87 29.92 1.32
CA SER A 309 -9.66 30.65 2.58
C SER A 309 -9.22 29.74 3.73
N GLU A 310 -9.50 28.45 3.63
CA GLU A 310 -9.08 27.44 4.59
C GLU A 310 -7.74 26.80 4.22
N ASN A 311 -7.29 26.97 2.97
CA ASN A 311 -6.07 26.34 2.48
C ASN A 311 -4.82 27.05 3.01
N THR A 312 -4.26 26.54 4.09
CA THR A 312 -2.96 26.98 4.61
C THR A 312 -1.96 25.84 4.42
N GLY A 313 -1.19 25.89 3.33
CA GLY A 313 -0.22 24.84 3.01
C GLY A 313 -0.86 23.46 2.77
N GLY A 314 -2.03 23.43 2.13
CA GLY A 314 -2.75 22.17 1.84
C GLY A 314 -3.63 21.65 2.98
N GLN A 315 -3.79 22.41 4.07
CA GLN A 315 -4.56 21.97 5.25
C GLN A 315 -5.59 23.01 5.68
N PRO A 316 -6.69 22.60 6.35
CA PRO A 316 -7.09 21.22 6.63
C PRO A 316 -7.76 20.54 5.42
N MET A 317 -7.45 19.30 5.16
CA MET A 317 -8.10 18.47 4.12
C MET A 317 -9.45 17.93 4.62
N ARG A 318 -10.45 18.79 4.78
CA ARG A 318 -11.71 18.40 5.41
C ARG A 318 -12.79 17.90 4.47
N SER A 319 -12.60 18.01 3.17
CA SER A 319 -13.58 17.54 2.17
C SER A 319 -13.06 16.35 1.39
N ALA A 320 -13.98 15.45 1.02
CA ALA A 320 -13.70 14.31 0.15
C ALA A 320 -14.45 14.46 -1.17
N TYR A 321 -13.78 14.08 -2.26
CA TYR A 321 -14.26 14.20 -3.64
C TYR A 321 -14.02 12.91 -4.40
N VAL A 322 -14.82 12.65 -5.42
CA VAL A 322 -14.62 11.55 -6.37
C VAL A 322 -14.65 12.10 -7.79
N GLY A 323 -13.54 11.95 -8.50
CA GLY A 323 -13.46 12.14 -9.94
C GLY A 323 -13.98 10.89 -10.67
N VAL A 324 -14.84 11.07 -11.65
CA VAL A 324 -15.47 10.00 -12.45
C VAL A 324 -15.15 10.21 -13.92
N SER A 325 -14.49 9.23 -14.54
CA SER A 325 -14.31 9.18 -16.00
C SER A 325 -15.16 8.09 -16.62
N LEU A 326 -15.99 8.48 -17.58
CA LEU A 326 -16.84 7.57 -18.34
C LEU A 326 -16.28 7.26 -19.74
N ASP A 327 -15.26 7.96 -20.17
CA ASP A 327 -14.65 7.91 -21.51
C ASP A 327 -13.25 7.29 -21.55
N ALA A 328 -12.62 7.04 -20.41
CA ALA A 328 -11.29 6.42 -20.33
C ALA A 328 -11.21 5.08 -21.08
N LYS A 329 -12.31 4.32 -21.12
CA LYS A 329 -12.43 3.03 -21.84
C LYS A 329 -12.51 3.15 -23.35
N VAL A 330 -12.76 4.34 -23.91
CA VAL A 330 -13.07 4.51 -25.35
C VAL A 330 -11.83 4.56 -26.22
N GLY A 331 -10.64 4.55 -25.63
CA GLY A 331 -9.40 4.46 -26.41
C GLY A 331 -8.93 5.77 -27.02
N LEU A 332 -9.48 6.90 -26.63
CA LEU A 332 -9.03 8.22 -27.04
C LEU A 332 -7.65 8.56 -26.44
N PRO A 333 -6.86 9.44 -27.06
CA PRO A 333 -5.57 9.88 -26.52
C PRO A 333 -5.71 10.73 -25.24
N THR A 334 -6.89 11.25 -24.96
CA THR A 334 -7.22 11.96 -23.73
C THR A 334 -8.59 11.52 -23.25
N PHE A 335 -8.79 11.53 -21.94
CA PHE A 335 -10.08 11.26 -21.29
C PHE A 335 -10.32 12.27 -20.17
N THR A 336 -11.56 12.44 -19.79
CA THR A 336 -12.00 13.49 -18.88
C THR A 336 -12.56 12.91 -17.58
N PHE A 337 -12.49 13.69 -16.52
CA PHE A 337 -13.14 13.41 -15.25
C PHE A 337 -14.22 14.44 -14.95
N THR A 338 -15.19 14.06 -14.14
CA THR A 338 -16.16 14.96 -13.53
C THR A 338 -16.08 14.76 -12.03
N ASP A 339 -15.88 15.85 -11.29
CA ASP A 339 -15.68 15.79 -9.84
C ASP A 339 -16.99 15.96 -9.07
N TYR A 340 -17.18 15.11 -8.08
CA TYR A 340 -18.31 15.16 -7.16
C TYR A 340 -17.82 15.29 -5.73
N LYS A 341 -18.28 16.33 -5.01
CA LYS A 341 -18.04 16.43 -3.57
C LYS A 341 -18.94 15.43 -2.85
N ILE A 342 -18.35 14.54 -2.06
CA ILE A 342 -19.05 13.47 -1.35
C ILE A 342 -19.17 13.68 0.15
N TYR A 343 -18.30 14.55 0.71
CA TYR A 343 -18.29 14.85 2.13
C TYR A 343 -17.63 16.19 2.41
N THR A 344 -18.09 16.88 3.46
CA THR A 344 -17.41 18.02 4.07
C THR A 344 -17.43 17.85 5.58
N GLY A 345 -16.25 17.75 6.18
CA GLY A 345 -16.07 17.68 7.62
C GLY A 345 -16.26 19.04 8.32
N PRO A 346 -16.31 19.07 9.65
CA PRO A 346 -16.31 20.31 10.42
C PRO A 346 -15.09 21.17 10.11
N VAL A 347 -15.22 22.48 10.32
CA VAL A 347 -14.09 23.42 10.19
C VAL A 347 -12.95 22.98 11.12
N GLY A 348 -11.73 22.92 10.59
CA GLY A 348 -10.54 22.46 11.31
C GLY A 348 -10.34 20.94 11.35
N ALA A 349 -11.30 20.14 10.90
CA ALA A 349 -11.08 18.69 10.74
C ALA A 349 -10.15 18.42 9.54
N THR A 350 -9.39 17.34 9.62
CA THR A 350 -8.60 16.84 8.48
C THR A 350 -8.88 15.37 8.23
N ASN A 351 -9.14 15.02 6.98
CA ASN A 351 -9.33 13.64 6.52
C ASN A 351 -8.06 13.06 5.86
N GLY A 352 -6.97 13.81 5.92
CA GLY A 352 -5.67 13.43 5.34
C GLY A 352 -4.85 12.49 6.23
N ASN A 353 -5.47 11.42 6.76
CA ASN A 353 -4.77 10.45 7.62
C ASN A 353 -4.47 9.17 6.83
N ILE A 354 -3.75 9.35 5.82
CA ILE A 354 -3.21 8.50 4.76
C ILE A 354 -3.72 7.06 4.77
N PHE A 355 -4.40 6.59 3.73
CA PHE A 355 -4.93 7.33 2.57
C PHE A 355 -6.45 7.18 2.56
N PRO A 356 -7.24 8.03 1.89
CA PRO A 356 -8.59 7.64 1.53
C PRO A 356 -8.52 6.43 0.60
N ALA A 357 -9.55 5.61 0.56
CA ALA A 357 -9.57 4.41 -0.28
C ALA A 357 -10.94 4.19 -0.91
N LEU A 358 -10.94 3.65 -2.14
CA LEU A 358 -12.14 3.43 -2.95
C LEU A 358 -12.19 1.97 -3.43
N ALA A 359 -13.39 1.40 -3.50
CA ALA A 359 -13.63 0.10 -4.10
C ALA A 359 -14.88 0.12 -4.99
N VAL A 360 -14.89 -0.77 -5.97
CA VAL A 360 -16.02 -1.03 -6.85
C VAL A 360 -16.37 -2.52 -6.77
N ASP A 361 -17.63 -2.87 -6.57
CA ASP A 361 -18.05 -4.26 -6.59
C ASP A 361 -18.43 -4.77 -7.99
N GLN A 362 -18.75 -6.06 -8.11
CA GLN A 362 -19.11 -6.72 -9.37
C GLN A 362 -20.39 -6.18 -10.03
N PHE A 363 -21.13 -5.31 -9.36
CA PHE A 363 -22.36 -4.69 -9.82
C PHE A 363 -22.22 -3.19 -10.05
N GLY A 364 -21.00 -2.64 -9.92
CA GLY A 364 -20.72 -1.23 -10.14
C GLY A 364 -21.11 -0.31 -8.99
N PHE A 365 -21.43 -0.84 -7.81
CA PHE A 365 -21.57 -0.03 -6.61
C PHE A 365 -20.20 0.42 -6.11
N LEU A 366 -20.11 1.67 -5.67
CA LEU A 366 -18.89 2.28 -5.17
C LEU A 366 -18.92 2.41 -3.66
N TYR A 367 -17.75 2.27 -3.05
CA TYR A 367 -17.56 2.36 -1.60
C TYR A 367 -16.32 3.19 -1.32
N ALA A 368 -16.47 4.26 -0.53
CA ALA A 368 -15.39 5.16 -0.16
C ALA A 368 -15.16 5.16 1.35
N VAL A 369 -13.90 5.19 1.76
CA VAL A 369 -13.47 5.25 3.16
C VAL A 369 -12.35 6.27 3.33
N TRP A 370 -12.32 6.92 4.49
CA TRP A 370 -11.25 7.81 4.91
C TRP A 370 -11.23 7.90 6.45
N SER A 371 -10.22 8.54 7.00
CA SER A 371 -10.09 8.76 8.45
C SER A 371 -9.81 10.22 8.78
N ASP A 372 -10.35 10.68 9.91
CA ASP A 372 -9.98 11.94 10.57
C ASP A 372 -9.04 11.73 11.76
N ASN A 373 -8.31 10.63 11.80
CA ASN A 373 -7.47 10.12 12.88
C ASN A 373 -8.24 9.45 14.04
N SER A 374 -9.49 9.80 14.29
CA SER A 374 -10.31 9.19 15.35
C SER A 374 -11.43 8.32 14.79
N ASN A 375 -12.00 8.76 13.68
CA ASN A 375 -13.12 8.10 13.05
C ASN A 375 -12.71 7.51 11.71
N VAL A 376 -13.21 6.33 11.42
CA VAL A 376 -13.19 5.75 10.08
C VAL A 376 -14.57 5.98 9.46
N PHE A 377 -14.60 6.72 8.36
CA PHE A 377 -15.81 7.06 7.63
C PHE A 377 -16.04 6.10 6.48
N PHE A 378 -17.31 5.84 6.19
CA PHE A 378 -17.76 5.00 5.09
C PHE A 378 -18.96 5.64 4.41
N THR A 379 -19.00 5.58 3.09
CA THR A 379 -20.16 5.93 2.26
C THR A 379 -20.21 5.06 1.00
N SER A 380 -21.35 5.00 0.35
CA SER A 380 -21.55 4.23 -0.87
C SER A 380 -22.35 5.00 -1.92
N SER A 381 -22.10 4.66 -3.20
CA SER A 381 -22.85 5.18 -4.33
C SER A 381 -23.45 4.02 -5.14
N SER A 382 -24.69 4.21 -5.60
CA SER A 382 -25.42 3.28 -6.46
C SER A 382 -25.67 3.83 -7.88
N ASN A 383 -25.03 4.94 -8.24
CA ASN A 383 -25.24 5.63 -9.51
C ASN A 383 -23.93 6.18 -10.09
N LEU A 384 -22.91 5.32 -10.16
CA LEU A 384 -21.63 5.60 -10.79
C LEU A 384 -20.89 6.81 -10.16
N GLY A 385 -20.98 6.97 -8.83
CA GLY A 385 -20.26 8.02 -8.11
C GLY A 385 -20.88 9.41 -8.14
N ARG A 386 -22.05 9.59 -8.79
CA ARG A 386 -22.68 10.91 -8.91
C ARG A 386 -23.33 11.40 -7.62
N THR A 387 -23.91 10.47 -6.86
CA THR A 387 -24.47 10.77 -5.53
C THR A 387 -24.09 9.68 -4.54
N TRP A 388 -24.01 10.05 -3.28
CA TRP A 388 -23.50 9.20 -2.21
C TRP A 388 -24.44 9.18 -1.01
N THR A 389 -24.48 8.06 -0.32
CA THR A 389 -25.18 8.01 0.97
C THR A 389 -24.50 8.94 1.97
N PRO A 390 -25.21 9.48 2.99
CA PRO A 390 -24.54 10.25 4.03
C PRO A 390 -23.38 9.46 4.65
N ALA A 391 -22.19 10.06 4.70
CA ALA A 391 -21.03 9.47 5.32
C ALA A 391 -21.30 9.16 6.79
N ARG A 392 -20.84 8.01 7.24
CA ARG A 392 -21.05 7.54 8.61
C ARG A 392 -19.77 7.03 9.23
N VAL A 393 -19.60 7.25 10.52
CA VAL A 393 -18.54 6.66 11.32
C VAL A 393 -18.85 5.18 11.53
N VAL A 394 -17.91 4.32 11.18
CA VAL A 394 -18.11 2.87 11.20
C VAL A 394 -17.24 2.12 12.22
N ASN A 395 -16.13 2.70 12.66
CA ASN A 395 -15.31 2.10 13.71
C ASN A 395 -16.06 2.09 15.06
N LYS A 396 -15.98 0.95 15.73
CA LYS A 396 -16.75 0.68 16.95
C LYS A 396 -15.95 -0.14 17.96
N GLY A 397 -16.57 -0.43 19.09
CA GLY A 397 -15.94 -1.27 20.11
C GLY A 397 -14.61 -0.68 20.60
N ALA A 398 -13.54 -1.46 20.50
CA ALA A 398 -12.21 -1.09 20.99
C ALA A 398 -11.60 0.11 20.25
N THR A 399 -12.03 0.40 19.02
CA THR A 399 -11.47 1.48 18.20
C THR A 399 -12.26 2.78 18.27
N LYS A 400 -13.43 2.77 18.92
CA LYS A 400 -14.27 3.98 19.03
C LYS A 400 -13.59 5.04 19.90
N GLY A 401 -13.39 6.23 19.32
CA GLY A 401 -12.75 7.35 20.01
C GLY A 401 -11.26 7.14 20.30
N ARG A 402 -10.62 6.24 19.59
CA ARG A 402 -9.18 5.98 19.61
C ARG A 402 -8.54 6.51 18.32
N ALA A 403 -7.20 6.48 18.24
CA ALA A 403 -6.52 6.79 16.99
C ALA A 403 -6.74 5.65 15.98
N ASN A 404 -7.13 6.01 14.76
CA ASN A 404 -7.40 5.09 13.65
C ASN A 404 -6.85 5.72 12.36
N VAL A 405 -5.92 5.04 11.71
CA VAL A 405 -5.22 5.53 10.51
C VAL A 405 -5.09 4.45 9.46
N PHE A 406 -4.63 4.79 8.27
CA PHE A 406 -4.39 3.89 7.15
C PHE A 406 -5.63 3.07 6.76
N PRO A 407 -6.78 3.70 6.51
CA PRO A 407 -7.96 2.96 6.09
C PRO A 407 -7.79 2.42 4.67
N TRP A 408 -8.25 1.20 4.45
CA TRP A 408 -8.31 0.56 3.15
C TRP A 408 -9.65 -0.10 2.93
N VAL A 409 -10.06 -0.30 1.66
CA VAL A 409 -11.34 -0.95 1.32
C VAL A 409 -11.20 -1.84 0.10
N ALA A 410 -11.86 -2.99 0.13
CA ALA A 410 -12.08 -3.88 -0.99
C ALA A 410 -13.54 -4.31 -1.06
N ALA A 411 -14.04 -4.54 -2.28
CA ALA A 411 -15.38 -5.02 -2.54
C ALA A 411 -15.38 -6.00 -3.71
N ASP A 412 -16.31 -6.97 -3.72
CA ASP A 412 -16.36 -7.96 -4.79
C ASP A 412 -17.79 -8.36 -5.21
N ALA A 413 -18.55 -8.99 -4.34
CA ALA A 413 -19.93 -9.41 -4.60
C ALA A 413 -20.91 -8.27 -4.29
N ASN A 414 -22.20 -8.51 -4.52
CA ASN A 414 -23.27 -7.54 -4.36
C ASN A 414 -23.34 -7.00 -2.92
N GLY A 415 -22.72 -5.86 -2.69
CA GLY A 415 -22.65 -5.22 -1.38
C GLY A 415 -21.70 -5.88 -0.37
N HIS A 416 -20.90 -6.86 -0.77
CA HIS A 416 -19.85 -7.39 0.09
C HIS A 416 -18.65 -6.46 0.08
N VAL A 417 -18.33 -5.90 1.25
CA VAL A 417 -17.27 -4.91 1.44
C VAL A 417 -16.46 -5.24 2.69
N VAL A 418 -15.16 -5.16 2.56
CA VAL A 418 -14.22 -5.31 3.67
C VAL A 418 -13.40 -4.02 3.79
N LEU A 419 -13.41 -3.44 4.98
CA LEU A 419 -12.57 -2.32 5.37
C LEU A 419 -11.48 -2.83 6.32
N ALA A 420 -10.28 -2.26 6.23
CA ALA A 420 -9.23 -2.50 7.21
C ALA A 420 -8.56 -1.17 7.58
N TRP A 421 -8.06 -1.07 8.82
CA TRP A 421 -7.30 0.10 9.29
C TRP A 421 -6.40 -0.27 10.46
N LEU A 422 -5.43 0.58 10.76
CA LEU A 422 -4.66 0.50 11.99
C LEU A 422 -5.37 1.27 13.09
N GLY A 423 -5.63 0.62 14.20
CA GLY A 423 -6.26 1.21 15.37
C GLY A 423 -5.40 1.09 16.61
N ALA A 424 -5.28 2.18 17.38
CA ALA A 424 -4.57 2.21 18.64
C ALA A 424 -5.48 1.86 19.84
N ASP A 425 -4.88 1.52 20.96
CA ASP A 425 -5.54 1.45 22.25
C ASP A 425 -5.68 2.83 22.95
N LYS A 426 -5.07 3.89 22.36
CA LYS A 426 -5.10 5.27 22.87
C LYS A 426 -5.94 6.20 22.01
N ALA A 427 -6.55 7.18 22.67
CA ALA A 427 -7.18 8.33 22.00
C ALA A 427 -6.14 9.43 21.73
N GLY A 428 -6.41 10.27 20.73
CA GLY A 428 -5.53 11.38 20.36
C GLY A 428 -4.98 11.25 18.95
N ASN A 429 -4.13 12.19 18.57
CA ASN A 429 -3.51 12.20 17.24
C ASN A 429 -2.36 11.17 17.20
N SER A 430 -2.33 10.34 16.16
CA SER A 430 -1.29 9.32 15.95
C SER A 430 0.13 9.89 15.88
N ASN A 431 0.28 11.16 15.49
CA ASN A 431 1.57 11.85 15.43
C ASN A 431 1.99 12.45 16.77
N ASP A 432 1.12 12.48 17.78
CA ASP A 432 1.40 13.14 19.06
C ASP A 432 2.18 12.22 20.00
N ARG A 433 3.50 12.45 20.08
CA ARG A 433 4.38 11.70 20.98
C ARG A 433 3.99 11.79 22.46
N ALA A 434 3.53 12.95 22.91
CA ALA A 434 3.16 13.11 24.32
C ALA A 434 2.03 12.15 24.73
N VAL A 435 1.14 11.85 23.78
CA VAL A 435 0.01 10.93 23.97
C VAL A 435 0.38 9.49 23.65
N MET A 436 1.02 9.27 22.49
CA MET A 436 1.28 7.92 21.99
C MET A 436 2.53 7.28 22.59
N GLU A 437 3.50 8.08 23.02
CA GLU A 437 4.79 7.65 23.59
C GLU A 437 5.07 8.34 24.93
N PRO A 438 4.20 8.22 25.94
CA PRO A 438 4.42 8.90 27.22
C PRO A 438 5.75 8.46 27.85
N GLY A 439 6.56 9.43 28.26
CA GLY A 439 7.89 9.22 28.81
C GLY A 439 9.03 9.24 27.78
N HIS A 440 8.73 9.42 26.49
CA HIS A 440 9.74 9.67 25.46
C HIS A 440 10.09 11.17 25.45
N THR A 441 11.38 11.51 25.43
CA THR A 441 11.82 12.89 25.23
C THR A 441 12.19 13.12 23.76
N PRO A 442 11.95 14.35 23.21
CA PRO A 442 12.24 14.65 21.80
C PRO A 442 13.71 14.51 21.39
N GLU A 443 14.63 14.47 22.37
CA GLU A 443 16.07 14.44 22.11
C GLU A 443 16.63 13.02 21.96
N ASP A 444 15.82 12.01 22.26
CA ASP A 444 16.26 10.64 22.32
C ASP A 444 15.54 9.77 21.26
N ASN A 445 16.24 9.46 20.17
CA ASN A 445 16.05 8.18 19.51
C ASN A 445 16.62 7.04 20.41
N GLY A 446 16.59 7.24 21.71
CA GLY A 446 17.23 6.47 22.75
C GLY A 446 16.26 5.87 23.75
N PRO A 447 16.78 5.12 24.74
CA PRO A 447 15.98 4.44 25.72
C PRO A 447 15.11 5.41 26.54
N CYS A 448 14.04 4.89 27.09
CA CYS A 448 13.15 5.60 27.99
C CYS A 448 13.94 6.40 29.06
N THR A 449 13.62 7.67 29.25
CA THR A 449 14.32 8.59 30.17
C THR A 449 14.21 8.20 31.63
N ASP A 450 13.32 7.27 31.97
CA ASP A 450 13.20 6.74 33.33
C ASP A 450 14.24 5.64 33.64
N GLY A 451 15.14 5.35 32.70
CA GLY A 451 16.18 4.33 32.84
C GLY A 451 15.66 2.91 32.94
N THR A 452 14.36 2.71 32.68
CA THR A 452 13.72 1.39 32.71
C THR A 452 13.29 0.99 31.31
N SER A 453 13.44 -0.28 30.95
CA SER A 453 12.92 -0.86 29.71
C SER A 453 11.39 -0.89 29.63
N THR A 454 10.71 -0.30 30.61
CA THR A 454 9.26 -0.45 30.78
C THR A 454 8.43 0.68 30.20
N CYS A 455 9.01 1.79 29.72
CA CYS A 455 8.22 2.89 29.18
C CYS A 455 7.45 2.50 27.92
N MET A 456 8.02 1.67 27.05
CA MET A 456 7.33 1.20 25.84
C MET A 456 6.06 0.39 26.13
N THR A 457 5.96 -0.20 27.34
CA THR A 457 4.73 -0.87 27.76
C THR A 457 3.55 0.10 27.94
N LYS A 458 3.86 1.41 28.11
CA LYS A 458 2.88 2.48 28.23
C LYS A 458 2.57 3.17 26.89
N TRP A 459 3.32 2.86 25.85
CA TRP A 459 3.11 3.43 24.53
C TRP A 459 1.84 2.91 23.88
N ALA A 460 1.32 3.63 22.92
CA ALA A 460 0.16 3.19 22.18
C ALA A 460 0.44 1.82 21.51
N GLN A 461 -0.53 0.93 21.60
CA GLN A 461 -0.48 -0.40 21.00
C GLN A 461 -1.40 -0.42 19.79
N TRP A 462 -0.83 -0.75 18.63
CA TRP A 462 -1.55 -0.76 17.37
C TRP A 462 -1.85 -2.17 16.89
N ASN A 463 -3.03 -2.32 16.29
CA ASN A 463 -3.51 -3.57 15.72
C ASN A 463 -4.19 -3.32 14.39
N VAL A 464 -4.26 -4.35 13.55
CA VAL A 464 -5.05 -4.35 12.32
C VAL A 464 -6.50 -4.70 12.66
N TYR A 465 -7.40 -3.76 12.44
CA TYR A 465 -8.84 -3.97 12.57
C TYR A 465 -9.48 -4.14 11.21
N VAL A 466 -10.53 -4.95 11.18
CA VAL A 466 -11.31 -5.25 9.98
C VAL A 466 -12.78 -5.06 10.26
N LEU A 467 -13.47 -4.47 9.31
CA LEU A 467 -14.92 -4.33 9.31
C LEU A 467 -15.47 -4.98 8.03
N GLU A 468 -16.47 -5.84 8.18
CA GLU A 468 -17.01 -6.62 7.10
C GLU A 468 -18.54 -6.44 7.03
N THR A 469 -19.05 -6.24 5.83
CA THR A 469 -20.50 -6.17 5.54
C THR A 469 -20.83 -6.93 4.26
N VAL A 470 -22.04 -7.46 4.18
CA VAL A 470 -22.60 -8.08 2.97
C VAL A 470 -23.76 -7.28 2.37
N ASN A 471 -23.98 -6.07 2.85
CA ASN A 471 -25.03 -5.16 2.40
C ASN A 471 -24.53 -3.70 2.34
N GLY A 472 -23.28 -3.48 1.91
CA GLY A 472 -22.59 -2.18 1.93
C GLY A 472 -23.31 -1.07 1.17
N HIS A 473 -24.07 -1.39 0.13
CA HIS A 473 -24.87 -0.41 -0.64
C HIS A 473 -26.26 -0.12 -0.03
N ALA A 474 -26.64 -0.82 1.04
CA ALA A 474 -27.93 -0.56 1.70
C ALA A 474 -27.92 0.84 2.35
N ALA A 475 -29.10 1.46 2.45
CA ALA A 475 -29.26 2.73 3.14
C ALA A 475 -28.74 2.70 4.59
N THR A 476 -28.78 1.53 5.21
CA THR A 476 -28.26 1.29 6.56
C THR A 476 -27.51 -0.06 6.56
N PRO A 477 -26.24 -0.08 6.14
CA PRO A 477 -25.44 -1.30 6.14
C PRO A 477 -25.13 -1.76 7.57
N THR A 478 -25.03 -3.07 7.73
CA THR A 478 -24.65 -3.70 9.00
C THR A 478 -23.23 -4.20 8.90
N PHE A 479 -22.45 -3.95 9.93
CA PHE A 479 -21.03 -4.28 9.95
C PHE A 479 -20.66 -5.20 11.11
N ASN A 480 -19.75 -6.12 10.85
CA ASN A 480 -19.08 -6.93 11.86
C ASN A 480 -17.61 -6.49 11.96
N GLN A 481 -17.16 -6.16 13.17
CA GLN A 481 -15.77 -5.75 13.42
C GLN A 481 -14.99 -6.88 14.03
N PHE A 482 -13.75 -7.05 13.54
CA PHE A 482 -12.79 -8.06 14.00
C PHE A 482 -11.43 -7.40 14.19
N THR A 483 -10.52 -8.11 14.86
CA THR A 483 -9.09 -7.84 14.83
C THR A 483 -8.44 -8.91 13.97
N ALA A 484 -7.66 -8.50 12.98
CA ALA A 484 -6.95 -9.40 12.07
C ALA A 484 -5.53 -9.69 12.53
N SER A 485 -4.87 -8.74 13.21
CA SER A 485 -3.60 -9.01 13.87
C SER A 485 -3.82 -9.89 15.09
N ASP A 486 -2.97 -10.89 15.29
CA ASP A 486 -2.99 -11.78 16.44
C ASP A 486 -2.02 -11.35 17.55
N HIS A 487 -1.37 -10.21 17.34
CA HIS A 487 -0.46 -9.53 18.27
C HIS A 487 -0.45 -8.02 18.04
N VAL A 488 0.22 -7.28 18.92
CA VAL A 488 0.48 -5.84 18.76
C VAL A 488 1.53 -5.67 17.66
N ILE A 489 1.17 -5.01 16.56
CA ILE A 489 2.05 -4.87 15.38
C ILE A 489 3.00 -3.69 15.47
N HIS A 490 2.68 -2.71 16.30
CA HIS A 490 3.47 -1.49 16.48
C HIS A 490 3.21 -0.86 17.85
N ARG A 491 4.21 -0.16 18.37
CA ARG A 491 4.09 0.63 19.61
C ARG A 491 4.57 2.04 19.38
N GLY A 492 3.80 3.02 19.85
CA GLY A 492 4.17 4.42 19.80
C GLY A 492 3.37 5.24 18.78
N THR A 493 4.01 6.23 18.20
CA THR A 493 3.40 7.10 17.19
C THR A 493 3.36 6.42 15.82
N ILE A 494 2.38 6.79 14.99
CA ILE A 494 2.39 6.51 13.56
C ILE A 494 2.29 7.83 12.82
N SER A 495 3.26 8.12 11.94
CA SER A 495 3.26 9.31 11.10
C SER A 495 2.17 9.23 10.05
N THR A 496 1.36 10.28 9.93
CA THR A 496 0.45 10.52 8.80
C THR A 496 0.85 11.76 8.00
N GLY A 497 2.03 12.30 8.26
CA GLY A 497 2.57 13.51 7.62
C GLY A 497 3.69 13.23 6.60
N GLY A 498 3.81 12.01 6.10
CA GLY A 498 4.87 11.65 5.16
C GLY A 498 6.28 11.84 5.73
N LEU A 499 7.27 12.07 4.88
CA LEU A 499 8.68 12.25 5.25
C LEU A 499 8.94 13.49 6.11
N GLY A 500 8.04 14.49 6.09
CA GLY A 500 8.16 15.70 6.90
C GLY A 500 7.67 15.57 8.33
N GLY A 501 7.09 14.42 8.71
CA GLY A 501 6.56 14.16 10.03
C GLY A 501 7.66 13.82 11.05
N GLY A 502 7.50 14.25 12.30
CA GLY A 502 8.38 13.88 13.40
C GLY A 502 7.99 12.59 14.13
N ALA A 503 6.96 11.89 13.69
CA ALA A 503 6.46 10.65 14.27
C ALA A 503 7.14 9.41 13.63
N ASP A 504 6.93 8.23 14.22
CA ASP A 504 7.51 6.98 13.73
C ASP A 504 6.96 6.61 12.34
N ARG A 505 7.83 6.12 11.47
CA ARG A 505 7.55 5.68 10.11
C ARG A 505 7.93 4.23 9.81
N ASN A 506 8.15 3.42 10.82
CA ASN A 506 8.52 2.01 10.63
C ASN A 506 7.47 1.19 9.86
N LEU A 507 6.21 1.63 9.87
CA LEU A 507 5.14 1.01 9.09
C LEU A 507 4.92 1.70 7.74
N ALA A 508 5.61 2.83 7.51
CA ALA A 508 5.44 3.77 6.42
C ALA A 508 3.99 4.30 6.31
N ASP A 509 3.30 4.24 5.17
CA ASP A 509 2.12 5.10 4.96
C ASP A 509 0.81 4.35 4.69
N PHE A 510 0.83 3.05 4.35
CA PHE A 510 -0.39 2.29 4.10
C PHE A 510 -0.18 0.77 4.21
N PHE A 511 -1.29 0.04 4.12
CA PHE A 511 -1.36 -1.40 3.91
C PHE A 511 -2.64 -1.73 3.13
N GLN A 512 -2.74 -2.96 2.61
CA GLN A 512 -3.85 -3.28 1.70
C GLN A 512 -4.62 -4.53 2.10
N VAL A 513 -5.91 -4.53 1.74
CA VAL A 513 -6.77 -5.70 1.73
C VAL A 513 -7.24 -5.99 0.31
N ALA A 514 -7.21 -7.26 -0.08
CA ALA A 514 -7.77 -7.79 -1.31
C ALA A 514 -8.77 -8.91 -1.02
N LEU A 515 -9.72 -9.14 -1.92
CA LEU A 515 -10.68 -10.24 -1.81
C LEU A 515 -10.31 -11.35 -2.80
N ASP A 516 -10.41 -12.59 -2.36
CA ASP A 516 -10.19 -13.75 -3.21
C ASP A 516 -11.51 -14.23 -3.86
N PRO A 517 -11.45 -15.13 -4.87
CA PRO A 517 -12.64 -15.67 -5.52
C PRO A 517 -13.60 -16.43 -4.60
N GLN A 518 -13.18 -16.74 -3.38
CA GLN A 518 -14.03 -17.31 -2.33
C GLN A 518 -14.59 -16.24 -1.40
N HIS A 519 -14.48 -14.95 -1.76
CA HIS A 519 -14.97 -13.81 -0.98
C HIS A 519 -14.30 -13.68 0.39
N ARG A 520 -13.02 -14.07 0.52
CA ARG A 520 -12.26 -13.98 1.76
C ARG A 520 -11.29 -12.83 1.69
N ALA A 521 -11.20 -12.07 2.77
CA ALA A 521 -10.22 -11.00 2.90
C ALA A 521 -8.81 -11.57 3.01
N ASN A 522 -7.88 -10.99 2.25
CA ASN A 522 -6.45 -11.23 2.26
C ASN A 522 -5.78 -9.90 2.59
N ILE A 523 -5.01 -9.84 3.65
CA ILE A 523 -4.50 -8.60 4.23
C ILE A 523 -2.99 -8.69 4.34
N ALA A 524 -2.29 -7.76 3.70
CA ALA A 524 -0.86 -7.56 3.88
C ALA A 524 -0.63 -6.27 4.66
N PHE A 525 0.17 -6.31 5.71
CA PHE A 525 0.45 -5.17 6.58
C PHE A 525 1.91 -5.18 7.02
N ALA A 526 2.44 -4.02 7.36
CA ALA A 526 3.76 -3.91 7.97
C ALA A 526 3.68 -4.11 9.49
N ASP A 527 4.74 -4.66 10.05
CA ASP A 527 4.84 -5.01 11.45
C ASP A 527 6.29 -4.79 11.93
N ASP A 528 6.49 -4.05 12.98
CA ASP A 528 7.82 -3.74 13.51
C ASP A 528 8.05 -4.29 14.93
N HIS A 529 7.15 -5.16 15.43
CA HIS A 529 7.35 -5.75 16.75
C HIS A 529 8.53 -6.73 16.77
N VAL A 530 8.93 -7.26 15.62
CA VAL A 530 10.05 -8.19 15.49
C VAL A 530 11.35 -7.45 15.24
N VAL A 531 12.33 -7.69 16.08
CA VAL A 531 13.68 -7.21 15.82
C VAL A 531 14.25 -7.97 14.63
N SER A 532 14.63 -7.26 13.57
CA SER A 532 15.30 -7.87 12.42
C SER A 532 16.59 -8.58 12.89
N PRO A 533 16.81 -9.86 12.53
CA PRO A 533 18.05 -10.54 12.81
C PRO A 533 19.26 -9.89 12.12
N LEU A 534 19.02 -9.02 11.15
CA LEU A 534 20.03 -8.21 10.46
C LEU A 534 20.17 -6.82 11.05
N SER A 535 19.30 -6.41 11.97
CA SER A 535 19.50 -5.17 12.71
C SER A 535 20.80 -5.30 13.51
N LEU A 536 21.57 -4.24 13.48
CA LEU A 536 22.80 -4.14 14.28
C LEU A 536 22.41 -4.30 15.74
N ARG A 537 22.64 -5.47 16.31
CA ARG A 537 22.45 -5.73 17.72
C ARG A 537 23.39 -4.82 18.51
N ARG A 538 22.85 -3.77 19.08
CA ARG A 538 23.63 -2.95 20.01
C ARG A 538 23.91 -3.68 21.33
N THR A 539 23.04 -4.59 21.75
CA THR A 539 23.10 -5.22 23.08
C THR A 539 23.06 -6.73 23.07
N GLY A 540 22.75 -7.37 21.92
CA GLY A 540 22.64 -8.84 21.86
C GLY A 540 21.33 -9.40 22.43
N THR A 541 20.37 -8.57 22.81
CA THR A 541 19.03 -8.98 23.22
C THR A 541 18.08 -8.89 22.04
N ASP A 542 17.29 -9.93 21.80
CA ASP A 542 16.28 -10.00 20.74
C ASP A 542 14.88 -9.66 21.30
N ASN A 543 14.82 -8.90 22.38
CA ASN A 543 13.56 -8.51 22.99
C ASN A 543 12.93 -7.36 22.17
N PRO A 544 11.75 -7.54 21.57
CA PRO A 544 11.05 -6.49 20.83
C PRO A 544 10.63 -5.31 21.72
N ASP A 545 10.53 -5.51 23.01
CA ASP A 545 10.26 -4.46 23.99
C ASP A 545 11.55 -3.80 24.52
N ASP A 546 12.74 -4.22 24.03
CA ASP A 546 14.00 -3.57 24.39
C ASP A 546 14.13 -2.26 23.60
N PRO A 547 14.15 -1.10 24.28
CA PRO A 547 14.27 0.21 23.63
C PRO A 547 15.59 0.42 22.87
N VAL A 548 16.57 -0.45 23.10
CA VAL A 548 17.87 -0.40 22.42
C VAL A 548 17.88 -1.24 21.13
N SER A 549 16.86 -2.08 20.95
CA SER A 549 16.72 -2.90 19.74
C SER A 549 16.24 -2.03 18.58
N PHE A 550 16.90 -2.17 17.43
CA PHE A 550 16.50 -1.47 16.21
C PHE A 550 15.30 -2.18 15.59
N ARG A 551 14.17 -1.48 15.50
CA ARG A 551 12.95 -1.97 14.88
C ARG A 551 12.91 -1.59 13.41
N VAL A 552 12.45 -2.51 12.59
CA VAL A 552 12.19 -2.30 11.17
C VAL A 552 10.86 -2.95 10.80
N GLY A 553 10.09 -2.27 9.99
CA GLY A 553 8.87 -2.83 9.45
C GLY A 553 9.18 -4.05 8.56
N VAL A 554 8.44 -5.12 8.78
CA VAL A 554 8.51 -6.37 8.01
C VAL A 554 7.11 -6.67 7.48
N PRO A 555 6.96 -7.13 6.22
CA PRO A 555 5.64 -7.43 5.70
C PRO A 555 5.09 -8.70 6.34
N TYR A 556 3.86 -8.61 6.79
CA TYR A 556 3.06 -9.71 7.31
C TYR A 556 1.83 -9.93 6.45
N PHE A 557 1.28 -11.14 6.55
CA PHE A 557 0.09 -11.52 5.83
C PHE A 557 -0.86 -12.32 6.73
N THR A 558 -2.16 -12.08 6.56
CA THR A 558 -3.23 -12.90 7.13
C THR A 558 -4.41 -12.97 6.17
N TYR A 559 -5.24 -13.98 6.30
CA TYR A 559 -6.43 -14.13 5.48
C TYR A 559 -7.62 -14.62 6.29
N ARG A 560 -8.82 -14.27 5.83
CA ARG A 560 -10.08 -14.75 6.38
C ARG A 560 -10.22 -16.25 6.13
N LEU A 561 -10.43 -17.03 7.18
CA LEU A 561 -10.49 -18.50 7.06
C LEU A 561 -11.72 -18.99 6.29
N GLN A 562 -12.83 -18.25 6.39
CA GLN A 562 -14.09 -18.56 5.71
C GLN A 562 -14.72 -17.27 5.21
N ALA A 563 -15.39 -17.33 4.08
CA ALA A 563 -16.22 -16.22 3.61
C ALA A 563 -17.30 -15.86 4.65
N PRO A 564 -17.72 -14.59 4.70
CA PRO A 564 -18.84 -14.21 5.54
C PRO A 564 -20.13 -14.88 5.05
N ALA A 565 -20.99 -15.23 5.99
CA ALA A 565 -22.31 -15.72 5.64
C ALA A 565 -23.14 -14.61 4.98
N GLY A 566 -23.90 -14.95 3.95
CA GLY A 566 -24.81 -14.01 3.29
C GLY A 566 -24.20 -13.22 2.15
N VAL A 567 -23.00 -13.54 1.67
CA VAL A 567 -22.49 -12.99 0.41
C VAL A 567 -23.42 -13.35 -0.73
N VAL A 568 -23.83 -12.35 -1.50
CA VAL A 568 -24.76 -12.49 -2.63
C VAL A 568 -24.01 -12.18 -3.93
N THR A 569 -23.93 -13.18 -4.81
CA THR A 569 -23.21 -13.08 -6.10
C THR A 569 -24.14 -12.78 -7.29
N THR A 570 -25.40 -12.48 -7.01
CA THR A 570 -26.41 -12.10 -8.00
C THR A 570 -27.02 -10.75 -7.65
N GLY A 571 -27.49 -10.01 -8.64
CA GLY A 571 -28.08 -8.70 -8.40
C GLY A 571 -28.29 -7.90 -9.68
N SER A 572 -28.71 -6.67 -9.51
CA SER A 572 -28.81 -5.69 -10.59
C SER A 572 -27.61 -4.73 -10.53
N CYS A 573 -27.17 -4.28 -11.69
CA CYS A 573 -26.15 -3.25 -11.79
C CYS A 573 -26.58 -1.95 -11.11
N ALA A 574 -25.60 -1.20 -10.62
CA ALA A 574 -25.79 0.18 -10.20
C ALA A 574 -26.41 0.99 -11.33
N ALA A 575 -27.27 1.92 -10.98
CA ALA A 575 -27.96 2.75 -11.97
C ALA A 575 -26.96 3.68 -12.67
N PRO A 576 -27.12 3.94 -13.99
CA PRO A 576 -26.24 4.86 -14.70
C PRO A 576 -26.46 6.34 -14.28
#